data_4a316bd326385e4ac6deb0635b9844cc
#
_entry.id   4a316bd326385e4ac6deb0635b9844cc
#
_cell.length_a   1.000
_cell.length_b   1.000
_cell.length_c   1.000
_cell.angle_alpha   90.00
_cell.angle_beta   90.00
_cell.angle_gamma   90.00
#
_symmetry.space_group_name_H-M   'P 1'
#
loop_
_entity.id
_entity.type
_entity.pdbx_description
1 polymer ?
#
loop_
_entity_poly.entity_id
_entity_poly.type
_entity_poly.pdbx_seq_one_letter_code
_entity_poly.pdbx_strand_id
1 'polypeptide(L)'
;SDVYKRQVLNMAKGIIKKVAGPLVIAEGMKECNMYDVVRVGEQHLIGEIIEMHGDKASVQVYEETSGLGPGTPVVTTGMPLSVELGPGLIGSIFDGIQRPLDDIMKAAGNNLRRGVEVPSLKRDKKWEFKASAKNGDKVTGGDVLGTVKETDVVTQKIMVPPNISGKI
;
A
#
# COMPACT_ATOMS: atom_id res chain seq x y z
N SER A 1 6.80 10.50 11.16
CA SER A 1 5.89 9.61 11.91
C SER A 1 4.50 10.23 12.17
N ASP A 2 4.36 11.56 12.29
CA ASP A 2 3.04 12.21 12.53
C ASP A 2 2.18 12.36 11.27
N VAL A 3 2.78 12.40 10.09
CA VAL A 3 2.06 12.42 8.82
C VAL A 3 1.32 11.09 8.59
N TYR A 4 1.94 9.98 8.94
CA TYR A 4 1.31 8.65 8.85
C TYR A 4 0.14 8.50 9.83
N LYS A 5 0.27 9.04 11.05
CA LYS A 5 -0.81 9.01 12.05
C LYS A 5 -2.00 9.89 11.67
N ARG A 6 -1.78 11.03 10.99
CA ARG A 6 -2.86 11.89 10.50
C ARG A 6 -3.63 11.29 9.32
N GLN A 7 -2.96 10.51 8.46
CA GLN A 7 -3.65 9.77 7.38
C GLN A 7 -4.58 8.69 7.93
N VAL A 8 -4.19 7.99 8.99
CA VAL A 8 -5.02 6.94 9.63
C VAL A 8 -6.27 7.50 10.31
N LEU A 9 -6.26 8.76 10.75
CA LEU A 9 -7.39 9.38 11.46
C LEU A 9 -8.56 9.81 10.55
N ASN A 10 -8.35 9.89 9.23
CA ASN A 10 -9.38 10.31 8.26
C ASN A 10 -9.77 9.19 7.27
N MET A 11 -9.52 7.93 7.60
CA MET A 11 -9.92 6.81 6.75
C MET A 11 -11.43 6.59 6.87
N ALA A 12 -12.15 6.70 5.75
CA ALA A 12 -13.57 6.36 5.70
C ALA A 12 -13.74 4.88 6.08
N LYS A 13 -14.70 4.62 6.97
CA LYS A 13 -15.01 3.28 7.47
C LYS A 13 -16.43 2.93 7.08
N GLY A 14 -16.56 1.85 6.32
CA GLY A 14 -17.84 1.26 5.98
C GLY A 14 -18.05 -0.08 6.65
N ILE A 15 -19.20 -0.66 6.41
CA ILE A 15 -19.59 -2.00 6.87
C ILE A 15 -20.08 -2.83 5.69
N ILE A 16 -19.74 -4.13 5.71
CA ILE A 16 -20.24 -5.08 4.72
C ILE A 16 -21.75 -5.23 4.85
N LYS A 17 -22.46 -5.17 3.73
CA LYS A 17 -23.88 -5.50 3.60
C LYS A 17 -24.10 -6.86 2.95
N LYS A 18 -23.25 -7.21 2.00
CA LYS A 18 -23.37 -8.47 1.26
C LYS A 18 -22.00 -8.97 0.81
N VAL A 19 -21.83 -10.27 0.83
CA VAL A 19 -20.68 -10.98 0.26
C VAL A 19 -21.16 -11.94 -0.81
N ALA A 20 -20.55 -11.92 -1.98
CA ALA A 20 -20.86 -12.80 -3.09
C ALA A 20 -19.56 -13.26 -3.77
N GLY A 21 -18.97 -14.33 -3.27
CA GLY A 21 -17.63 -14.76 -3.70
C GLY A 21 -16.59 -13.66 -3.41
N PRO A 22 -15.77 -13.26 -4.39
CA PRO A 22 -14.77 -12.23 -4.21
C PRO A 22 -15.36 -10.81 -4.16
N LEU A 23 -16.66 -10.65 -4.46
CA LEU A 23 -17.34 -9.37 -4.44
C LEU A 23 -17.96 -9.09 -3.08
N VAL A 24 -17.63 -7.95 -2.51
CA VAL A 24 -18.15 -7.44 -1.25
C VAL A 24 -18.84 -6.11 -1.49
N ILE A 25 -20.07 -5.96 -1.01
CA ILE A 25 -20.79 -4.68 -1.04
C ILE A 25 -20.72 -4.08 0.36
N ALA A 26 -20.11 -2.90 0.46
CA ALA A 26 -19.98 -2.14 1.69
C ALA A 26 -20.82 -0.85 1.63
N GLU A 27 -21.34 -0.40 2.76
CA GLU A 27 -22.08 0.84 2.95
C GLU A 27 -21.31 1.78 3.88
N GLY A 28 -21.56 3.09 3.79
CA GLY A 28 -20.83 4.10 4.55
C GLY A 28 -19.53 4.57 3.86
N MET A 29 -19.40 4.29 2.57
CA MET A 29 -18.16 4.53 1.78
C MET A 29 -18.21 5.84 0.97
N LYS A 30 -19.07 6.80 1.34
CA LYS A 30 -19.33 8.03 0.56
C LYS A 30 -18.06 8.86 0.27
N GLU A 31 -17.09 8.85 1.16
CA GLU A 31 -15.85 9.65 1.04
C GLU A 31 -14.72 8.90 0.30
N CYS A 32 -15.01 7.71 -0.21
CA CYS A 32 -14.04 6.92 -0.96
C CYS A 32 -14.10 7.25 -2.45
N ASN A 33 -13.03 6.91 -3.15
CA ASN A 33 -12.95 7.04 -4.61
C ASN A 33 -12.95 5.65 -5.26
N MET A 34 -13.35 5.61 -6.54
CA MET A 34 -13.14 4.41 -7.36
C MET A 34 -11.64 4.09 -7.40
N TYR A 35 -11.34 2.81 -7.38
CA TYR A 35 -9.99 2.24 -7.37
C TYR A 35 -9.21 2.45 -6.07
N ASP A 36 -9.81 3.05 -5.03
CA ASP A 36 -9.17 3.04 -3.71
C ASP A 36 -9.00 1.60 -3.21
N VAL A 37 -7.83 1.31 -2.68
CA VAL A 37 -7.59 0.06 -1.95
C VAL A 37 -8.26 0.12 -0.60
N VAL A 38 -8.92 -0.97 -0.24
CA VAL A 38 -9.58 -1.14 1.06
C VAL A 38 -9.03 -2.35 1.82
N ARG A 39 -9.16 -2.30 3.13
CA ARG A 39 -8.90 -3.40 4.06
C ARG A 39 -10.23 -3.93 4.56
N VAL A 40 -10.49 -5.20 4.31
CA VAL A 40 -11.77 -5.85 4.58
C VAL A 40 -11.64 -6.81 5.75
N GLY A 41 -12.47 -6.59 6.77
CA GLY A 41 -12.53 -7.43 7.96
C GLY A 41 -11.35 -7.28 8.92
N GLU A 42 -11.38 -8.06 10.00
CA GLU A 42 -10.33 -8.10 11.02
C GLU A 42 -8.99 -8.63 10.49
N GLN A 43 -9.05 -9.45 9.45
CA GLN A 43 -7.86 -10.00 8.78
C GLN A 43 -7.24 -9.01 7.79
N HIS A 44 -7.81 -7.81 7.63
CA HIS A 44 -7.30 -6.78 6.71
C HIS A 44 -7.11 -7.26 5.28
N LEU A 45 -8.04 -8.11 4.76
CA LEU A 45 -7.95 -8.61 3.40
C LEU A 45 -7.92 -7.46 2.40
N ILE A 46 -7.05 -7.55 1.41
CA ILE A 46 -6.88 -6.49 0.43
C ILE A 46 -7.98 -6.59 -0.62
N GLY A 47 -8.65 -5.46 -0.88
CA GLY A 47 -9.62 -5.31 -1.95
C GLY A 47 -9.51 -3.94 -2.61
N GLU A 48 -10.19 -3.78 -3.72
CA GLU A 48 -10.26 -2.55 -4.50
C GLU A 48 -11.71 -2.17 -4.77
N ILE A 49 -12.02 -0.89 -4.69
CA ILE A 49 -13.34 -0.37 -5.04
C ILE A 49 -13.47 -0.35 -6.57
N ILE A 50 -14.36 -1.18 -7.10
CA ILE A 50 -14.60 -1.30 -8.54
C ILE A 50 -15.84 -0.55 -9.01
N GLU A 51 -16.74 -0.16 -8.09
CA GLU A 51 -17.95 0.55 -8.40
C GLU A 51 -18.46 1.33 -7.19
N MET A 52 -19.06 2.49 -7.42
CA MET A 52 -19.65 3.34 -6.39
C MET A 52 -21.09 3.73 -6.73
N HIS A 53 -22.00 3.56 -5.78
CA HIS A 53 -23.39 3.98 -5.87
C HIS A 53 -23.81 4.72 -4.60
N GLY A 54 -23.71 6.04 -4.61
CA GLY A 54 -23.99 6.86 -3.45
C GLY A 54 -23.00 6.59 -2.32
N ASP A 55 -23.48 6.01 -1.22
CA ASP A 55 -22.65 5.62 -0.07
C ASP A 55 -22.22 4.14 -0.10
N LYS A 56 -22.63 3.40 -1.13
CA LYS A 56 -22.30 1.98 -1.31
C LYS A 56 -21.14 1.82 -2.28
N ALA A 57 -20.20 0.96 -1.89
CA ALA A 57 -19.08 0.55 -2.73
C ALA A 57 -19.15 -0.95 -3.01
N SER A 58 -18.96 -1.33 -4.27
CA SER A 58 -18.65 -2.69 -4.67
C SER A 58 -17.15 -2.88 -4.63
N VAL A 59 -16.69 -3.79 -3.79
CA VAL A 59 -15.29 -4.08 -3.54
C VAL A 59 -14.95 -5.46 -4.07
N GLN A 60 -13.94 -5.54 -4.92
CA GLN A 60 -13.32 -6.81 -5.32
C GLN A 60 -12.21 -7.14 -4.35
N VAL A 61 -12.35 -8.23 -3.59
CA VAL A 61 -11.33 -8.72 -2.67
C VAL A 61 -10.41 -9.68 -3.42
N TYR A 62 -9.10 -9.49 -3.26
CA TYR A 62 -8.08 -10.29 -3.95
C TYR A 62 -7.76 -11.61 -3.26
N GLU A 63 -8.21 -11.78 -2.04
CA GLU A 63 -8.03 -12.98 -1.22
C GLU A 63 -9.38 -13.68 -1.00
N GLU A 64 -9.33 -14.90 -0.47
CA GLU A 64 -10.54 -15.66 -0.16
C GLU A 64 -11.38 -14.98 0.93
N THR A 65 -12.67 -14.80 0.65
CA THR A 65 -13.61 -14.07 1.51
C THR A 65 -14.35 -14.94 2.51
N SER A 66 -14.01 -16.22 2.63
CA SER A 66 -14.63 -17.14 3.59
C SER A 66 -14.54 -16.59 5.01
N GLY A 67 -15.67 -16.56 5.71
CA GLY A 67 -15.80 -16.00 7.04
C GLY A 67 -16.11 -14.51 7.12
N LEU A 68 -16.11 -13.78 5.98
CA LEU A 68 -16.64 -12.43 5.93
C LEU A 68 -18.18 -12.47 5.89
N GLY A 69 -18.82 -11.51 6.55
CA GLY A 69 -20.27 -11.40 6.59
C GLY A 69 -20.75 -9.97 6.81
N PRO A 70 -22.07 -9.74 6.72
CA PRO A 70 -22.67 -8.45 7.02
C PRO A 70 -22.26 -7.95 8.41
N GLY A 71 -22.02 -6.63 8.54
CA GLY A 71 -21.54 -5.99 9.76
C GLY A 71 -20.02 -5.94 9.91
N THR A 72 -19.26 -6.69 9.10
CA THR A 72 -17.80 -6.66 9.12
C THR A 72 -17.26 -5.31 8.62
N PRO A 73 -16.23 -4.72 9.25
CA PRO A 73 -15.70 -3.42 8.86
C PRO A 73 -14.94 -3.46 7.53
N VAL A 74 -15.03 -2.37 6.77
CA VAL A 74 -14.24 -2.08 5.57
C VAL A 74 -13.59 -0.72 5.75
N VAL A 75 -12.28 -0.64 5.61
CA VAL A 75 -11.51 0.61 5.82
C VAL A 75 -10.77 0.95 4.53
N THR A 76 -11.00 2.15 3.99
CA THR A 76 -10.23 2.62 2.83
C THR A 76 -8.83 3.04 3.23
N THR A 77 -7.88 2.88 2.29
CA THR A 77 -6.54 3.46 2.41
C THR A 77 -6.48 4.90 1.89
N GLY A 78 -7.54 5.34 1.18
CA GLY A 78 -7.58 6.65 0.50
C GLY A 78 -6.61 6.77 -0.67
N MET A 79 -6.08 5.66 -1.15
CA MET A 79 -5.14 5.61 -2.26
C MET A 79 -5.43 4.40 -3.16
N PRO A 80 -5.24 4.53 -4.49
CA PRO A 80 -5.33 3.41 -5.40
C PRO A 80 -4.20 2.40 -5.16
N LEU A 81 -4.33 1.23 -5.78
CA LEU A 81 -3.28 0.22 -5.75
C LEU A 81 -1.99 0.83 -6.31
N SER A 82 -0.96 0.83 -5.50
CA SER A 82 0.32 1.45 -5.81
C SER A 82 1.46 0.54 -5.38
N VAL A 83 2.58 0.67 -6.07
CA VAL A 83 3.81 -0.06 -5.76
C VAL A 83 4.81 0.86 -5.08
N GLU A 84 5.51 0.33 -4.10
CA GLU A 84 6.58 1.04 -3.42
C GLU A 84 7.88 0.83 -4.19
N LEU A 85 8.44 1.92 -4.75
CA LEU A 85 9.69 1.88 -5.50
C LEU A 85 10.85 2.35 -4.62
N GLY A 86 11.93 1.56 -4.62
CA GLY A 86 13.12 1.90 -3.86
C GLY A 86 14.20 0.83 -3.96
N PRO A 87 15.37 1.09 -3.37
CA PRO A 87 16.45 0.10 -3.33
C PRO A 87 16.02 -1.17 -2.58
N GLY A 88 16.31 -2.33 -3.15
CA GLY A 88 15.96 -3.63 -2.59
C GLY A 88 14.89 -4.40 -3.35
N LEU A 89 14.34 -3.82 -4.43
CA LEU A 89 13.38 -4.51 -5.31
C LEU A 89 14.07 -5.51 -6.22
N ILE A 90 15.26 -5.16 -6.73
CA ILE A 90 15.97 -5.99 -7.70
C ILE A 90 16.45 -7.27 -7.05
N GLY A 91 16.15 -8.40 -7.71
CA GLY A 91 16.45 -9.72 -7.20
C GLY A 91 15.40 -10.33 -6.27
N SER A 92 14.29 -9.63 -6.02
CA SER A 92 13.16 -10.14 -5.26
C SER A 92 12.00 -10.55 -6.16
N ILE A 93 11.21 -11.52 -5.72
CA ILE A 93 10.01 -11.99 -6.41
C ILE A 93 8.79 -11.54 -5.61
N PHE A 94 7.84 -10.91 -6.31
CA PHE A 94 6.63 -10.36 -5.71
C PHE A 94 5.38 -10.99 -6.32
N ASP A 95 4.28 -10.96 -5.58
CA ASP A 95 2.95 -11.23 -6.12
C ASP A 95 2.35 -9.99 -6.81
N GLY A 96 1.09 -10.11 -7.31
CA GLY A 96 0.42 -9.04 -8.05
C GLY A 96 0.10 -7.77 -7.26
N ILE A 97 0.26 -7.78 -5.94
CA ILE A 97 0.06 -6.63 -5.04
C ILE A 97 1.33 -6.25 -4.28
N GLN A 98 2.48 -6.61 -4.86
CA GLN A 98 3.82 -6.30 -4.35
C GLN A 98 4.14 -6.88 -2.96
N ARG A 99 3.64 -8.06 -2.62
CA ARG A 99 4.09 -8.77 -1.42
C ARG A 99 5.29 -9.65 -1.76
N PRO A 100 6.43 -9.55 -1.04
CA PRO A 100 7.61 -10.37 -1.31
C PRO A 100 7.35 -11.84 -0.95
N LEU A 101 7.41 -12.74 -1.94
CA LEU A 101 7.03 -14.15 -1.77
C LEU A 101 7.94 -14.90 -0.79
N ASP A 102 9.23 -14.61 -0.79
CA ASP A 102 10.18 -15.24 0.13
C ASP A 102 9.88 -14.89 1.60
N ASP A 103 9.47 -13.63 1.85
CA ASP A 103 9.19 -13.18 3.20
C ASP A 103 7.80 -13.64 3.67
N ILE A 104 6.82 -13.74 2.75
CA ILE A 104 5.54 -14.41 3.02
C ILE A 104 5.76 -15.88 3.40
N MET A 105 6.59 -16.58 2.64
CA MET A 105 6.88 -18.00 2.90
C MET A 105 7.55 -18.21 4.27
N LYS A 106 8.45 -17.29 4.67
CA LYS A 106 9.07 -17.31 6.00
C LYS A 106 8.08 -17.01 7.12
N ALA A 107 7.15 -16.08 6.90
CA ALA A 107 6.15 -15.66 7.89
C ALA A 107 5.00 -16.65 8.06
N ALA A 108 4.54 -17.25 6.96
CA ALA A 108 3.35 -18.12 6.92
C ALA A 108 3.69 -19.63 6.84
N GLY A 109 4.96 -19.99 6.57
CA GLY A 109 5.36 -21.35 6.27
C GLY A 109 4.81 -21.83 4.92
N ASN A 110 4.65 -23.12 4.73
CA ASN A 110 4.14 -23.72 3.49
C ASN A 110 2.64 -23.46 3.25
N ASN A 111 1.93 -22.90 4.23
CA ASN A 111 0.50 -22.59 4.11
C ASN A 111 0.34 -21.07 4.02
N LEU A 112 -0.06 -20.58 2.85
CA LEU A 112 -0.44 -19.18 2.65
C LEU A 112 -1.61 -18.82 3.59
N ARG A 113 -1.33 -17.99 4.60
CA ARG A 113 -2.37 -17.42 5.46
C ARG A 113 -2.90 -16.15 4.84
N ARG A 114 -4.23 -15.95 4.93
CA ARG A 114 -4.90 -14.74 4.49
C ARG A 114 -4.49 -13.54 5.34
N GLY A 115 -4.49 -12.35 4.75
CA GLY A 115 -4.20 -11.10 5.46
C GLY A 115 -2.76 -10.96 5.95
N VAL A 116 -1.81 -11.74 5.42
CA VAL A 116 -0.39 -11.58 5.78
C VAL A 116 0.13 -10.28 5.18
N GLU A 117 0.43 -9.32 6.04
CA GLU A 117 1.09 -8.08 5.67
C GLU A 117 2.60 -8.21 5.83
N VAL A 118 3.31 -8.05 4.73
CA VAL A 118 4.77 -8.00 4.71
C VAL A 118 5.18 -6.74 3.95
N PRO A 119 6.07 -5.90 4.51
CA PRO A 119 6.55 -4.71 3.80
C PRO A 119 7.19 -5.09 2.46
N SER A 120 6.85 -4.36 1.41
CA SER A 120 7.41 -4.57 0.07
C SER A 120 8.92 -4.37 0.04
N LEU A 121 9.42 -3.44 0.84
CA LEU A 121 10.83 -3.15 1.01
C LEU A 121 11.29 -3.46 2.43
N LYS A 122 12.48 -4.06 2.57
CA LYS A 122 13.12 -4.29 3.87
C LYS A 122 13.59 -2.98 4.47
N ARG A 123 12.88 -2.50 5.50
CA ARG A 123 13.16 -1.22 6.17
C ARG A 123 14.38 -1.27 7.08
N ASP A 124 14.80 -2.43 7.51
CA ASP A 124 15.99 -2.68 8.34
C ASP A 124 17.29 -2.64 7.54
N LYS A 125 17.22 -2.89 6.21
CA LYS A 125 18.39 -2.84 5.33
C LYS A 125 18.84 -1.40 5.13
N LYS A 126 20.08 -1.11 5.51
CA LYS A 126 20.73 0.19 5.32
C LYS A 126 21.47 0.20 3.99
N TRP A 127 21.41 1.35 3.33
CA TRP A 127 22.05 1.59 2.04
C TRP A 127 23.02 2.76 2.14
N GLU A 128 24.10 2.72 1.38
CA GLU A 128 25.01 3.85 1.25
C GLU A 128 24.36 4.92 0.37
N PHE A 129 23.93 6.01 0.98
CA PHE A 129 23.30 7.13 0.29
C PHE A 129 24.35 8.18 -0.07
N LYS A 130 24.46 8.53 -1.34
CA LYS A 130 25.29 9.62 -1.84
C LYS A 130 24.42 10.82 -2.14
N ALA A 131 24.46 11.84 -1.28
CA ALA A 131 23.69 13.05 -1.45
C ALA A 131 24.18 13.85 -2.66
N SER A 132 23.26 14.36 -3.48
CA SER A 132 23.51 15.37 -4.53
C SER A 132 22.94 16.73 -4.15
N ALA A 133 21.86 16.76 -3.38
CA ALA A 133 21.30 17.98 -2.83
C ALA A 133 22.09 18.47 -1.60
N LYS A 134 22.12 19.78 -1.39
CA LYS A 134 22.83 20.44 -0.28
C LYS A 134 21.83 21.10 0.67
N ASN A 135 22.29 21.30 1.93
CA ASN A 135 21.51 22.07 2.90
C ASN A 135 21.23 23.48 2.36
N GLY A 136 19.97 23.86 2.38
CA GLY A 136 19.50 25.14 1.87
C GLY A 136 18.91 25.11 0.46
N ASP A 137 19.10 24.04 -0.29
CA ASP A 137 18.51 23.90 -1.63
C ASP A 137 16.99 23.84 -1.55
N LYS A 138 16.33 24.54 -2.48
CA LYS A 138 14.89 24.38 -2.70
C LYS A 138 14.67 23.24 -3.66
N VAL A 139 13.78 22.32 -3.28
CA VAL A 139 13.46 21.13 -4.05
C VAL A 139 11.96 21.01 -4.28
N THR A 140 11.58 20.41 -5.39
CA THR A 140 10.21 20.14 -5.80
C THR A 140 10.05 18.69 -6.21
N GLY A 141 8.82 18.23 -6.40
CA GLY A 141 8.55 16.86 -6.82
C GLY A 141 9.31 16.49 -8.10
N GLY A 142 10.03 15.36 -8.04
CA GLY A 142 10.88 14.85 -9.11
C GLY A 142 12.37 15.24 -9.03
N ASP A 143 12.74 16.20 -8.17
CA ASP A 143 14.14 16.56 -7.97
C ASP A 143 14.93 15.41 -7.31
N VAL A 144 16.15 15.18 -7.76
CA VAL A 144 17.04 14.13 -7.25
C VAL A 144 17.76 14.60 -6.00
N LEU A 145 17.48 13.96 -4.88
CA LEU A 145 18.14 14.23 -3.60
C LEU A 145 19.52 13.57 -3.50
N GLY A 146 19.66 12.42 -4.14
CA GLY A 146 20.90 11.65 -4.12
C GLY A 146 20.72 10.31 -4.80
N THR A 147 21.72 9.45 -4.65
CA THR A 147 21.74 8.13 -5.29
C THR A 147 22.12 7.05 -4.29
N VAL A 148 21.67 5.83 -4.58
CA VAL A 148 22.01 4.61 -3.86
C VAL A 148 22.45 3.57 -4.86
N LYS A 149 23.64 2.98 -4.68
CA LYS A 149 24.10 1.85 -5.48
C LYS A 149 23.40 0.59 -4.98
N GLU A 150 22.43 0.08 -5.73
CA GLU A 150 21.67 -1.12 -5.37
C GLU A 150 22.39 -2.40 -5.77
N THR A 151 22.92 -2.43 -7.01
CA THR A 151 23.75 -3.51 -7.53
C THR A 151 24.98 -2.93 -8.25
N ASP A 152 25.85 -3.79 -8.79
CA ASP A 152 27.01 -3.30 -9.55
C ASP A 152 26.65 -2.55 -10.84
N VAL A 153 25.46 -2.83 -11.38
CA VAL A 153 24.96 -2.24 -12.65
C VAL A 153 23.82 -1.25 -12.44
N VAL A 154 23.18 -1.23 -11.27
CA VAL A 154 22.02 -0.38 -11.01
C VAL A 154 22.26 0.60 -9.88
N THR A 155 22.11 1.87 -10.21
CA THR A 155 22.14 2.98 -9.25
C THR A 155 20.77 3.64 -9.21
N GLN A 156 20.09 3.54 -8.07
CA GLN A 156 18.79 4.14 -7.81
C GLN A 156 18.92 5.64 -7.55
N LYS A 157 18.04 6.43 -8.13
CA LYS A 157 17.90 7.87 -7.81
C LYS A 157 16.82 8.03 -6.74
N ILE A 158 17.18 8.68 -5.64
CA ILE A 158 16.23 9.04 -4.59
C ILE A 158 15.70 10.42 -4.91
N MET A 159 14.41 10.51 -5.15
CA MET A 159 13.75 11.73 -5.63
C MET A 159 12.73 12.25 -4.63
N VAL A 160 12.42 13.53 -4.72
CA VAL A 160 11.31 14.15 -3.98
C VAL A 160 9.99 13.58 -4.50
N PRO A 161 9.09 13.10 -3.62
CA PRO A 161 7.78 12.59 -4.04
C PRO A 161 6.96 13.65 -4.78
N PRO A 162 6.01 13.22 -5.66
CA PRO A 162 5.09 14.15 -6.31
C PRO A 162 4.33 15.01 -5.28
N ASN A 163 4.03 16.24 -5.65
CA ASN A 163 3.27 17.21 -4.82
C ASN A 163 3.96 17.62 -3.51
N ILE A 164 5.22 17.28 -3.32
CA ILE A 164 6.02 17.77 -2.19
C ILE A 164 7.03 18.79 -2.70
N SER A 165 7.17 19.87 -1.96
CA SER A 165 8.22 20.88 -2.17
C SER A 165 8.68 21.40 -0.82
N GLY A 166 9.94 21.84 -0.76
CA GLY A 166 10.49 22.35 0.49
C GLY A 166 11.94 22.79 0.36
N LYS A 167 12.56 22.93 1.51
CA LYS A 167 13.98 23.25 1.62
C LYS A 167 14.69 22.12 2.37
N ILE A 168 15.85 21.71 1.88
CA ILE A 168 16.71 20.69 2.50
C ILE A 168 17.32 21.25 3.78
#